data_4d55b040a149abf1d71e76245dba4e76
#
_entry.id   4d55b040a149abf1d71e76245dba4e76
#
_cell.length_a   1.000
_cell.length_b   1.000
_cell.length_c   1.000
_cell.angle_alpha   90.00
_cell.angle_beta   90.00
_cell.angle_gamma   90.00
#
_symmetry.space_group_name_H-M   'P 1'
#
loop_
_entity.id
_entity.type
_entity.pdbx_description
1 polymer ?
#
loop_
_entity_poly.entity_id
_entity_poly.type
_entity_poly.pdbx_seq_one_letter_code
_entity_poly.pdbx_strand_id
1 'polypeptide(L)'
;DLNGDLFSEIYFGADDGNFYGFDAEGTSLNGFPFNVGADVRSSPAVGDVDGDGDNEIVFGSSNGRLSILNNDGSENSIYQISGLINGSPALYDLDGDGDLEIVFTSDYNSSGKVYAIHHNGEDFENFPVDIGEKMLVGAAVNDLDADGLADIVVCTWGEKIHVINVDGSIKQGFPFISNKRFNTPATLVDLDLDGKMEIVAGNDNGLLHVLKYDGTEMFLFDTGDDIRGGISVSDLNDDGSLELLFSGYDDLLHAWNPIDGVELAGWPVDLGDNSLTEPITVDLDNDGDLEVIAANKNGILYVFHHDGTPFSAFPMSLAGGVESTPVVSDLDRDGDYEIAVGTTMGLVVIDVKKDMGDRISWKLHRGNMERTGSMGIVLLSNDNYEPPTPKEFYVSPGYPNPFNPSTSINIYLIESNNIKVSIYDALGRLVNTIKNKNAMSGNHTFNWTGSDNN
;
A
#
# COMPACT_ATOMS: atom_id res chain seq x y z
N ASP A 1 -2.14 16.66 -1.08
CA ASP A 1 -2.62 17.98 -1.53
C ASP A 1 -3.71 17.75 -2.57
N LEU A 2 -4.98 17.75 -2.13
CA LEU A 2 -6.12 17.49 -3.00
C LEU A 2 -6.73 18.81 -3.55
N ASN A 3 -6.56 19.90 -2.83
CA ASN A 3 -7.14 21.19 -3.20
C ASN A 3 -6.20 22.04 -4.07
N GLY A 4 -4.95 21.61 -4.29
CA GLY A 4 -3.94 22.27 -5.13
C GLY A 4 -3.29 23.48 -4.48
N ASP A 5 -3.39 23.65 -3.17
CA ASP A 5 -2.79 24.78 -2.44
C ASP A 5 -1.35 24.50 -1.99
N LEU A 6 -0.87 23.31 -2.25
CA LEU A 6 0.46 22.78 -1.98
C LEU A 6 0.66 22.23 -0.54
N PHE A 7 -0.28 22.37 0.38
CA PHE A 7 -0.26 21.77 1.69
C PHE A 7 -1.00 20.43 1.68
N SER A 8 -0.66 19.54 2.60
CA SER A 8 -1.35 18.25 2.69
C SER A 8 -2.58 18.36 3.61
N GLU A 9 -3.67 17.69 3.26
CA GLU A 9 -4.85 17.59 4.08
C GLU A 9 -4.93 16.24 4.79
N ILE A 10 -5.69 16.20 5.89
CA ILE A 10 -5.96 14.99 6.65
C ILE A 10 -7.44 14.64 6.54
N TYR A 11 -7.72 13.42 6.06
CA TYR A 11 -9.09 12.89 5.94
C TYR A 11 -9.26 11.62 6.77
N PHE A 12 -10.37 11.53 7.50
CA PHE A 12 -10.71 10.34 8.29
C PHE A 12 -12.21 10.21 8.58
N GLY A 13 -12.64 8.97 8.76
CA GLY A 13 -13.99 8.65 9.24
C GLY A 13 -14.07 8.54 10.75
N ALA A 14 -15.26 8.69 11.32
CA ALA A 14 -15.51 8.54 12.74
C ALA A 14 -16.81 7.77 13.04
N ASP A 15 -16.93 7.26 14.28
CA ASP A 15 -18.11 6.54 14.77
C ASP A 15 -19.29 7.47 15.11
N ASP A 16 -19.14 8.78 14.94
CA ASP A 16 -20.23 9.75 15.10
C ASP A 16 -21.06 9.96 13.83
N GLY A 17 -20.73 9.23 12.77
CA GLY A 17 -21.42 9.29 11.50
C GLY A 17 -20.97 10.39 10.56
N ASN A 18 -19.81 10.96 10.81
CA ASN A 18 -19.21 11.99 9.96
C ASN A 18 -17.88 11.52 9.38
N PHE A 19 -17.58 12.08 8.22
CA PHE A 19 -16.27 12.03 7.58
C PHE A 19 -15.64 13.42 7.63
N TYR A 20 -14.42 13.53 8.12
CA TYR A 20 -13.74 14.78 8.42
C TYR A 20 -12.62 15.05 7.42
N GLY A 21 -12.40 16.34 7.15
CA GLY A 21 -11.26 16.86 6.40
C GLY A 21 -10.71 18.11 7.10
N PHE A 22 -9.40 18.16 7.32
CA PHE A 22 -8.69 19.26 7.96
C PHE A 22 -7.47 19.67 7.15
N ASP A 23 -7.13 20.96 7.20
CA ASP A 23 -5.85 21.50 6.75
C ASP A 23 -4.73 21.25 7.77
N ALA A 24 -3.51 21.65 7.44
CA ALA A 24 -2.34 21.51 8.30
C ALA A 24 -2.47 22.23 9.66
N GLU A 25 -3.23 23.32 9.72
CA GLU A 25 -3.49 24.09 10.95
C GLU A 25 -4.61 23.49 11.78
N GLY A 26 -5.25 22.41 11.34
CA GLY A 26 -6.39 21.78 12.01
C GLY A 26 -7.70 22.53 11.79
N THR A 27 -7.81 23.38 10.77
CA THR A 27 -9.06 24.02 10.36
C THR A 27 -9.87 23.05 9.50
N SER A 28 -11.18 22.93 9.77
CA SER A 28 -12.04 22.11 8.95
C SER A 28 -12.13 22.65 7.52
N LEU A 29 -11.92 21.78 6.55
CA LEU A 29 -12.02 22.11 5.13
C LEU A 29 -13.47 22.44 4.73
N ASN A 30 -13.61 23.18 3.64
CA ASN A 30 -14.93 23.46 3.07
C ASN A 30 -15.60 22.15 2.63
N GLY A 31 -16.89 21.99 2.91
CA GLY A 31 -17.61 20.74 2.64
C GLY A 31 -17.51 19.69 3.75
N PHE A 32 -16.61 19.88 4.73
CA PHE A 32 -16.44 18.97 5.87
C PHE A 32 -16.87 19.60 7.20
N PRO A 33 -17.32 18.80 8.21
CA PRO A 33 -17.51 17.35 8.13
C PRO A 33 -18.65 16.98 7.16
N PHE A 34 -18.44 15.92 6.38
CA PHE A 34 -19.47 15.33 5.53
C PHE A 34 -20.29 14.32 6.32
N ASN A 35 -21.62 14.53 6.40
CA ASN A 35 -22.47 13.65 7.21
C ASN A 35 -22.94 12.42 6.44
N VAL A 36 -22.51 11.25 6.88
CA VAL A 36 -22.86 9.94 6.33
C VAL A 36 -24.07 9.33 7.02
N GLY A 37 -24.27 9.67 8.29
CA GLY A 37 -25.39 9.19 9.12
C GLY A 37 -25.18 7.78 9.69
N ALA A 38 -23.96 7.23 9.62
CA ALA A 38 -23.57 5.93 10.17
C ALA A 38 -22.06 5.90 10.37
N ASP A 39 -21.56 5.04 11.26
CA ASP A 39 -20.14 4.89 11.56
C ASP A 39 -19.31 4.75 10.29
N VAL A 40 -18.22 5.51 10.19
CA VAL A 40 -17.25 5.47 9.10
C VAL A 40 -15.94 4.92 9.65
N ARG A 41 -15.74 3.61 9.52
CA ARG A 41 -14.57 2.88 10.04
C ARG A 41 -13.58 2.50 8.96
N SER A 42 -13.97 2.63 7.71
CA SER A 42 -13.10 2.41 6.57
C SER A 42 -12.09 3.55 6.46
N SER A 43 -10.82 3.24 6.28
CA SER A 43 -9.84 4.26 5.89
C SER A 43 -10.12 4.68 4.45
N PRO A 44 -10.06 5.98 4.14
CA PRO A 44 -10.31 6.43 2.78
C PRO A 44 -9.18 6.02 1.84
N ALA A 45 -9.54 5.68 0.60
CA ALA A 45 -8.64 5.64 -0.53
C ALA A 45 -8.76 6.95 -1.34
N VAL A 46 -7.68 7.38 -1.96
CA VAL A 46 -7.61 8.62 -2.73
C VAL A 46 -6.93 8.32 -4.07
N GLY A 47 -7.56 8.75 -5.16
CA GLY A 47 -7.04 8.60 -6.51
C GLY A 47 -7.97 9.25 -7.53
N ASP A 48 -7.46 9.51 -8.72
CA ASP A 48 -8.22 9.99 -9.88
C ASP A 48 -9.04 8.80 -10.42
N VAL A 49 -10.30 8.67 -9.95
CA VAL A 49 -11.12 7.49 -10.28
C VAL A 49 -11.88 7.63 -11.60
N ASP A 50 -12.00 8.85 -12.14
CA ASP A 50 -12.73 9.10 -13.39
C ASP A 50 -11.86 9.67 -14.52
N GLY A 51 -10.54 9.75 -14.30
CA GLY A 51 -9.55 10.13 -15.32
C GLY A 51 -9.60 11.61 -15.69
N ASP A 52 -10.19 12.47 -14.85
CA ASP A 52 -10.32 13.91 -15.15
C ASP A 52 -9.10 14.74 -14.70
N GLY A 53 -8.22 14.14 -13.92
CA GLY A 53 -6.97 14.72 -13.42
C GLY A 53 -7.06 15.30 -12.01
N ASP A 54 -8.23 15.30 -11.39
CA ASP A 54 -8.44 15.61 -9.98
C ASP A 54 -8.62 14.28 -9.20
N ASN A 55 -8.24 14.24 -7.93
CA ASN A 55 -8.40 13.03 -7.13
C ASN A 55 -9.72 13.04 -6.36
N GLU A 56 -10.36 11.87 -6.26
CA GLU A 56 -11.52 11.62 -5.43
C GLU A 56 -11.14 10.95 -4.13
N ILE A 57 -12.03 11.09 -3.13
CA ILE A 57 -11.96 10.44 -1.82
C ILE A 57 -13.04 9.36 -1.76
N VAL A 58 -12.62 8.09 -1.60
CA VAL A 58 -13.53 6.95 -1.60
C VAL A 58 -13.50 6.27 -0.23
N PHE A 59 -14.65 6.08 0.40
CA PHE A 59 -14.76 5.41 1.70
C PHE A 59 -16.10 4.71 1.90
N GLY A 60 -16.08 3.69 2.75
CA GLY A 60 -17.25 2.91 3.13
C GLY A 60 -17.81 3.28 4.49
N SER A 61 -19.03 2.84 4.78
CA SER A 61 -19.69 3.04 6.08
C SER A 61 -20.52 1.85 6.54
N SER A 62 -20.87 1.82 7.81
CA SER A 62 -21.57 0.69 8.45
C SER A 62 -23.04 0.54 8.04
N ASN A 63 -23.61 1.48 7.28
CA ASN A 63 -24.93 1.36 6.65
C ASN A 63 -24.89 0.86 5.21
N GLY A 64 -23.70 0.42 4.73
CA GLY A 64 -23.51 -0.11 3.39
C GLY A 64 -23.41 0.94 2.28
N ARG A 65 -23.17 2.19 2.66
CA ARG A 65 -22.91 3.26 1.71
C ARG A 65 -21.41 3.32 1.41
N LEU A 66 -21.04 3.24 0.15
CA LEU A 66 -19.76 3.67 -0.39
C LEU A 66 -19.95 5.08 -0.92
N SER A 67 -19.18 6.02 -0.44
CA SER A 67 -19.21 7.43 -0.87
C SER A 67 -17.98 7.73 -1.71
N ILE A 68 -18.18 8.43 -2.81
CA ILE A 68 -17.14 9.01 -3.66
C ILE A 68 -17.32 10.52 -3.59
N LEU A 69 -16.35 11.23 -3.05
CA LEU A 69 -16.36 12.69 -2.91
C LEU A 69 -15.29 13.29 -3.82
N ASN A 70 -15.62 14.42 -4.45
CA ASN A 70 -14.63 15.25 -5.12
C ASN A 70 -13.67 15.89 -4.10
N ASN A 71 -12.56 16.42 -4.57
CA ASN A 71 -11.54 17.12 -3.77
C ASN A 71 -12.09 18.29 -2.92
N ASP A 72 -13.21 18.90 -3.31
CA ASP A 72 -13.86 20.02 -2.61
C ASP A 72 -14.88 19.54 -1.54
N GLY A 73 -15.01 18.25 -1.29
CA GLY A 73 -15.96 17.63 -0.39
C GLY A 73 -17.39 17.53 -0.93
N SER A 74 -17.64 17.92 -2.18
CA SER A 74 -18.92 17.66 -2.81
C SER A 74 -19.08 16.18 -3.14
N GLU A 75 -20.31 15.68 -3.06
CA GLU A 75 -20.61 14.29 -3.38
C GLU A 75 -20.57 14.09 -4.91
N ASN A 76 -19.64 13.25 -5.39
CA ASN A 76 -19.56 12.83 -6.79
C ASN A 76 -20.61 11.74 -7.05
N SER A 77 -20.49 10.61 -6.36
CA SER A 77 -21.46 9.51 -6.48
C SER A 77 -21.58 8.68 -5.20
N ILE A 78 -22.63 7.84 -5.16
CA ILE A 78 -22.91 6.90 -4.07
C ILE A 78 -23.20 5.53 -4.64
N TYR A 79 -22.58 4.51 -4.05
CA TYR A 79 -22.99 3.13 -4.27
C TYR A 79 -23.55 2.53 -2.99
N GLN A 80 -24.78 1.98 -3.04
CA GLN A 80 -25.49 1.49 -1.86
C GLN A 80 -25.69 -0.02 -1.90
N ILE A 81 -25.19 -0.71 -0.89
CA ILE A 81 -25.35 -2.15 -0.73
C ILE A 81 -26.19 -2.50 0.52
N SER A 82 -26.60 -3.77 0.59
CA SER A 82 -27.06 -4.35 1.85
C SER A 82 -25.86 -4.90 2.61
N GLY A 83 -25.70 -4.47 3.87
CA GLY A 83 -24.56 -4.88 4.69
C GLY A 83 -23.71 -3.67 5.10
N LEU A 84 -22.55 -3.93 5.65
CA LEU A 84 -21.62 -2.89 6.09
C LEU A 84 -20.32 -2.95 5.26
N ILE A 85 -19.69 -1.79 5.08
CA ILE A 85 -18.40 -1.63 4.42
C ILE A 85 -17.44 -1.07 5.48
N ASN A 86 -16.68 -1.94 6.13
CA ASN A 86 -15.73 -1.55 7.19
C ASN A 86 -14.28 -1.59 6.70
N GLY A 87 -13.96 -2.46 5.75
CA GLY A 87 -12.64 -2.51 5.13
C GLY A 87 -12.38 -1.28 4.26
N SER A 88 -11.14 -0.85 4.18
CA SER A 88 -10.73 0.20 3.26
C SER A 88 -11.00 -0.25 1.81
N PRO A 89 -11.61 0.58 0.95
CA PRO A 89 -11.64 0.31 -0.48
C PRO A 89 -10.21 0.36 -1.04
N ALA A 90 -9.98 -0.33 -2.14
CA ALA A 90 -8.76 -0.23 -2.92
C ALA A 90 -9.11 0.31 -4.31
N LEU A 91 -8.25 1.16 -4.86
CA LEU A 91 -8.41 1.73 -6.19
C LEU A 91 -7.36 1.08 -7.11
N TYR A 92 -7.80 0.56 -8.25
CA TYR A 92 -6.89 -0.11 -9.18
C TYR A 92 -7.51 -0.15 -10.57
N ASP A 93 -6.74 0.12 -11.61
CA ASP A 93 -7.14 -0.03 -13.01
C ASP A 93 -7.20 -1.53 -13.35
N LEU A 94 -8.41 -2.13 -13.27
CA LEU A 94 -8.63 -3.57 -13.43
C LEU A 94 -8.69 -4.03 -14.89
N ASP A 95 -9.06 -3.15 -15.81
CA ASP A 95 -9.26 -3.49 -17.23
C ASP A 95 -8.30 -2.78 -18.19
N GLY A 96 -7.44 -1.89 -17.66
CA GLY A 96 -6.38 -1.24 -18.42
C GLY A 96 -6.89 -0.08 -19.28
N ASP A 97 -8.04 0.52 -18.94
CA ASP A 97 -8.62 1.63 -19.70
C ASP A 97 -8.14 3.00 -19.20
N GLY A 98 -7.51 3.05 -18.02
CA GLY A 98 -6.90 4.22 -17.41
C GLY A 98 -7.73 4.88 -16.33
N ASP A 99 -9.00 4.50 -16.15
CA ASP A 99 -9.82 4.86 -15.01
C ASP A 99 -9.53 3.86 -13.85
N LEU A 100 -9.80 4.23 -12.60
CA LEU A 100 -9.59 3.33 -11.47
C LEU A 100 -10.90 2.70 -11.02
N GLU A 101 -10.95 1.37 -11.00
CA GLU A 101 -12.04 0.66 -10.35
C GLU A 101 -11.89 0.68 -8.84
N ILE A 102 -13.06 0.65 -8.18
CA ILE A 102 -13.16 0.65 -6.72
C ILE A 102 -13.47 -0.77 -6.26
N VAL A 103 -12.50 -1.42 -5.61
CA VAL A 103 -12.62 -2.75 -5.05
C VAL A 103 -12.88 -2.65 -3.56
N PHE A 104 -13.95 -3.28 -3.07
CA PHE A 104 -14.28 -3.26 -1.64
C PHE A 104 -14.99 -4.54 -1.18
N THR A 105 -14.92 -4.77 0.12
CA THR A 105 -15.55 -5.91 0.79
C THR A 105 -16.78 -5.49 1.57
N SER A 106 -17.74 -6.39 1.67
CA SER A 106 -18.93 -6.20 2.49
C SER A 106 -19.15 -7.34 3.46
N ASP A 107 -19.84 -7.07 4.58
CA ASP A 107 -20.39 -8.11 5.44
C ASP A 107 -21.88 -7.89 5.66
N TYR A 108 -22.69 -8.89 5.34
CA TYR A 108 -24.12 -8.93 5.63
C TYR A 108 -24.50 -10.26 6.28
N ASN A 109 -24.86 -10.21 7.57
CA ASN A 109 -25.21 -11.42 8.33
C ASN A 109 -24.13 -12.51 8.29
N SER A 110 -22.86 -12.12 8.35
CA SER A 110 -21.70 -13.01 8.25
C SER A 110 -21.54 -13.71 6.90
N SER A 111 -22.13 -13.17 5.84
CA SER A 111 -21.94 -13.58 4.46
C SER A 111 -21.44 -12.39 3.67
N GLY A 112 -20.15 -12.40 3.33
CA GLY A 112 -19.49 -11.29 2.67
C GLY A 112 -19.40 -11.48 1.16
N LYS A 113 -19.32 -10.34 0.47
CA LYS A 113 -19.09 -10.25 -0.97
C LYS A 113 -17.93 -9.32 -1.27
N VAL A 114 -17.27 -9.59 -2.38
CA VAL A 114 -16.28 -8.69 -2.97
C VAL A 114 -16.93 -7.97 -4.14
N TYR A 115 -16.87 -6.66 -4.11
CA TYR A 115 -17.35 -5.76 -5.15
C TYR A 115 -16.18 -5.17 -5.91
N ALA A 116 -16.34 -5.00 -7.19
CA ALA A 116 -15.57 -4.11 -8.03
C ALA A 116 -16.56 -3.27 -8.82
N ILE A 117 -16.40 -1.97 -8.85
CA ILE A 117 -17.28 -1.03 -9.55
C ILE A 117 -16.45 0.03 -10.28
N HIS A 118 -16.99 0.52 -11.37
CA HIS A 118 -16.46 1.68 -12.06
C HIS A 118 -16.79 2.99 -11.29
N HIS A 119 -16.09 4.07 -11.61
CA HIS A 119 -16.29 5.40 -11.02
C HIS A 119 -17.75 5.88 -11.07
N ASN A 120 -18.50 5.49 -12.11
CA ASN A 120 -19.90 5.88 -12.30
C ASN A 120 -20.89 5.05 -11.46
N GLY A 121 -20.40 4.10 -10.63
CA GLY A 121 -21.21 3.23 -9.80
C GLY A 121 -21.83 2.03 -10.54
N GLU A 122 -21.42 1.73 -11.76
CA GLU A 122 -21.79 0.49 -12.42
C GLU A 122 -20.92 -0.67 -11.93
N ASP A 123 -21.53 -1.86 -11.77
CA ASP A 123 -20.78 -3.06 -11.38
C ASP A 123 -19.76 -3.42 -12.48
N PHE A 124 -18.52 -3.74 -12.07
CA PHE A 124 -17.54 -4.34 -12.96
C PHE A 124 -18.00 -5.73 -13.42
N GLU A 125 -17.62 -6.17 -14.60
CA GLU A 125 -18.12 -7.41 -15.19
C GLU A 125 -17.85 -8.62 -14.27
N ASN A 126 -18.89 -9.44 -14.02
CA ASN A 126 -18.90 -10.59 -13.13
C ASN A 126 -18.79 -10.30 -11.62
N PHE A 127 -18.80 -9.05 -11.20
CA PHE A 127 -18.91 -8.67 -9.79
C PHE A 127 -20.35 -8.25 -9.45
N PRO A 128 -20.76 -8.33 -8.16
CA PRO A 128 -19.98 -8.77 -7.01
C PRO A 128 -19.84 -10.30 -6.91
N VAL A 129 -18.69 -10.75 -6.42
CA VAL A 129 -18.41 -12.17 -6.13
C VAL A 129 -18.86 -12.53 -4.71
N ASP A 130 -19.70 -13.56 -4.57
CA ASP A 130 -20.19 -14.03 -3.28
C ASP A 130 -19.18 -15.01 -2.65
N ILE A 131 -18.54 -14.59 -1.56
CA ILE A 131 -17.60 -15.43 -0.80
C ILE A 131 -18.33 -16.27 0.25
N GLY A 132 -19.50 -15.80 0.73
CA GLY A 132 -20.30 -16.52 1.72
C GLY A 132 -19.70 -16.56 3.13
N GLU A 133 -18.63 -15.82 3.39
CA GLU A 133 -17.90 -15.78 4.66
C GLU A 133 -17.76 -14.33 5.14
N LYS A 134 -17.70 -14.14 6.46
CA LYS A 134 -17.54 -12.81 7.06
C LYS A 134 -16.19 -12.19 6.68
N MET A 135 -16.22 -10.93 6.23
CA MET A 135 -15.06 -10.11 5.92
C MET A 135 -15.21 -8.73 6.58
N LEU A 136 -14.19 -8.30 7.30
CA LEU A 136 -14.17 -6.97 7.98
C LEU A 136 -12.98 -6.11 7.56
N VAL A 137 -12.10 -6.64 6.74
CA VAL A 137 -10.89 -5.97 6.27
C VAL A 137 -10.97 -5.72 4.76
N GLY A 138 -10.20 -4.76 4.28
CA GLY A 138 -10.14 -4.43 2.85
C GLY A 138 -9.48 -5.51 2.01
N ALA A 139 -9.74 -5.49 0.72
CA ALA A 139 -9.06 -6.33 -0.25
C ALA A 139 -7.65 -5.80 -0.55
N ALA A 140 -6.72 -6.68 -0.93
CA ALA A 140 -5.48 -6.28 -1.58
C ALA A 140 -5.58 -6.56 -3.08
N VAL A 141 -4.99 -5.71 -3.91
CA VAL A 141 -5.12 -5.80 -5.37
C VAL A 141 -3.76 -5.59 -6.03
N ASN A 142 -3.35 -6.53 -6.85
CA ASN A 142 -2.18 -6.42 -7.75
C ASN A 142 -2.18 -7.61 -8.73
N ASP A 143 -1.36 -7.56 -9.77
CA ASP A 143 -1.01 -8.71 -10.60
C ASP A 143 -0.07 -9.64 -9.81
N LEU A 144 -0.60 -10.77 -9.30
CA LEU A 144 0.16 -11.68 -8.43
C LEU A 144 1.16 -12.55 -9.20
N ASP A 145 0.84 -12.96 -10.42
CA ASP A 145 1.62 -13.94 -11.16
C ASP A 145 2.32 -13.39 -12.40
N ALA A 146 2.29 -12.06 -12.55
CA ALA A 146 2.91 -11.31 -13.65
C ALA A 146 2.32 -11.68 -15.02
N ASP A 147 1.02 -11.98 -15.08
CA ASP A 147 0.31 -12.28 -16.33
C ASP A 147 -0.28 -11.05 -17.01
N GLY A 148 -0.21 -9.89 -16.35
CA GLY A 148 -0.71 -8.60 -16.80
C GLY A 148 -2.18 -8.34 -16.42
N LEU A 149 -2.79 -9.19 -15.61
CA LEU A 149 -4.15 -9.05 -15.10
C LEU A 149 -4.14 -8.92 -13.58
N ALA A 150 -4.99 -8.08 -13.04
CA ALA A 150 -5.10 -7.91 -11.61
C ALA A 150 -5.74 -9.11 -10.91
N ASP A 151 -5.27 -9.40 -9.70
CA ASP A 151 -5.84 -10.35 -8.77
C ASP A 151 -6.32 -9.63 -7.52
N ILE A 152 -7.45 -10.05 -6.96
CA ILE A 152 -8.04 -9.48 -5.75
C ILE A 152 -7.90 -10.49 -4.62
N VAL A 153 -7.20 -10.13 -3.55
CA VAL A 153 -6.93 -10.99 -2.39
C VAL A 153 -7.78 -10.55 -1.21
N VAL A 154 -8.53 -11.47 -0.61
CA VAL A 154 -9.36 -11.19 0.56
C VAL A 154 -9.17 -12.22 1.66
N CYS A 155 -9.08 -11.71 2.89
CA CYS A 155 -8.96 -12.47 4.12
C CYS A 155 -10.31 -12.61 4.81
N THR A 156 -10.67 -13.80 5.32
CA THR A 156 -11.99 -14.07 5.88
C THR A 156 -11.95 -14.61 7.31
N TRP A 157 -13.07 -14.46 8.02
CA TRP A 157 -13.29 -15.13 9.29
C TRP A 157 -13.60 -16.62 9.14
N GLY A 158 -13.82 -17.11 7.91
CA GLY A 158 -13.95 -18.51 7.57
C GLY A 158 -12.61 -19.24 7.50
N GLU A 159 -11.55 -18.70 8.11
CA GLU A 159 -10.22 -19.30 8.19
C GLU A 159 -9.52 -19.41 6.81
N LYS A 160 -9.87 -18.52 5.85
CA LYS A 160 -9.39 -18.62 4.47
C LYS A 160 -8.86 -17.32 3.91
N ILE A 161 -7.94 -17.48 2.97
CA ILE A 161 -7.52 -16.43 2.03
C ILE A 161 -8.02 -16.84 0.64
N HIS A 162 -8.85 -16.00 0.04
CA HIS A 162 -9.32 -16.18 -1.33
C HIS A 162 -8.54 -15.24 -2.26
N VAL A 163 -8.29 -15.72 -3.47
CA VAL A 163 -7.79 -14.91 -4.58
C VAL A 163 -8.79 -15.01 -5.73
N ILE A 164 -9.20 -13.87 -6.22
CA ILE A 164 -10.24 -13.71 -7.24
C ILE A 164 -9.57 -13.06 -8.45
N ASN A 165 -9.65 -13.72 -9.61
CA ASN A 165 -9.21 -13.16 -10.87
C ASN A 165 -10.14 -12.00 -11.29
N VAL A 166 -9.67 -11.11 -12.15
CA VAL A 166 -10.44 -9.98 -12.69
C VAL A 166 -11.74 -10.42 -13.39
N ASP A 167 -11.85 -11.68 -13.86
CA ASP A 167 -13.08 -12.23 -14.44
C ASP A 167 -14.11 -12.75 -13.41
N GLY A 168 -13.86 -12.54 -12.10
CA GLY A 168 -14.69 -12.96 -10.99
C GLY A 168 -14.53 -14.43 -10.58
N SER A 169 -13.69 -15.21 -11.23
CA SER A 169 -13.41 -16.60 -10.87
C SER A 169 -12.40 -16.69 -9.71
N ILE A 170 -12.51 -17.76 -8.91
CA ILE A 170 -11.49 -18.03 -7.88
C ILE A 170 -10.23 -18.58 -8.56
N LYS A 171 -9.07 -17.97 -8.25
CA LYS A 171 -7.75 -18.37 -8.78
C LYS A 171 -7.41 -19.80 -8.39
N GLN A 172 -6.77 -20.52 -9.31
CA GLN A 172 -6.34 -21.90 -9.05
C GLN A 172 -5.34 -21.96 -7.89
N GLY A 173 -5.53 -22.91 -6.95
CA GLY A 173 -4.73 -23.02 -5.73
C GLY A 173 -5.42 -22.41 -4.50
N PHE A 174 -6.45 -21.60 -4.70
CA PHE A 174 -7.22 -20.96 -3.64
C PHE A 174 -8.64 -21.52 -3.52
N PRO A 175 -9.30 -21.37 -2.34
CA PRO A 175 -8.79 -20.65 -1.17
C PRO A 175 -7.69 -21.42 -0.43
N PHE A 176 -6.70 -20.69 0.12
CA PHE A 176 -5.82 -21.22 1.16
C PHE A 176 -6.62 -21.36 2.46
N ILE A 177 -6.42 -22.46 3.18
CA ILE A 177 -7.17 -22.77 4.41
C ILE A 177 -6.20 -22.80 5.59
N SER A 178 -6.40 -21.92 6.56
CA SER A 178 -5.67 -21.88 7.82
C SER A 178 -6.46 -22.62 8.92
N ASN A 179 -6.02 -22.50 10.16
CA ASN A 179 -6.66 -23.11 11.34
C ASN A 179 -7.41 -22.08 12.20
N LYS A 180 -7.38 -20.81 11.82
CA LYS A 180 -8.03 -19.69 12.49
C LYS A 180 -8.37 -18.59 11.49
N ARG A 181 -9.32 -17.73 11.89
CA ARG A 181 -9.78 -16.59 11.09
C ARG A 181 -8.66 -15.56 10.91
N PHE A 182 -8.74 -14.87 9.80
CA PHE A 182 -7.91 -13.72 9.50
C PHE A 182 -8.64 -12.43 9.89
N ASN A 183 -7.97 -11.58 10.66
CA ASN A 183 -8.43 -10.23 11.01
C ASN A 183 -7.53 -9.13 10.44
N THR A 184 -6.45 -9.51 9.76
CA THR A 184 -5.58 -8.58 9.03
C THR A 184 -5.97 -8.55 7.56
N PRO A 185 -5.88 -7.41 6.87
CA PRO A 185 -5.86 -7.41 5.41
C PRO A 185 -4.59 -8.13 4.93
N ALA A 186 -4.63 -8.69 3.72
CA ALA A 186 -3.42 -9.21 3.10
C ALA A 186 -2.49 -8.07 2.67
N THR A 187 -1.18 -8.33 2.71
CA THR A 187 -0.13 -7.51 2.10
C THR A 187 0.49 -8.29 0.95
N LEU A 188 0.69 -7.62 -0.18
CA LEU A 188 1.25 -8.20 -1.40
C LEU A 188 2.64 -7.63 -1.64
N VAL A 189 3.61 -8.49 -1.84
CA VAL A 189 5.02 -8.10 -2.00
C VAL A 189 5.81 -9.18 -2.73
N ASP A 190 6.75 -8.81 -3.58
CA ASP A 190 7.72 -9.71 -4.21
C ASP A 190 8.92 -9.86 -3.25
N LEU A 191 8.85 -10.87 -2.36
CA LEU A 191 9.87 -11.10 -1.31
C LEU A 191 11.11 -11.79 -1.82
N ASP A 192 10.98 -12.68 -2.80
CA ASP A 192 12.09 -13.46 -3.35
C ASP A 192 12.63 -12.89 -4.67
N LEU A 193 12.09 -11.74 -5.10
CA LEU A 193 12.45 -10.98 -6.28
C LEU A 193 12.34 -11.81 -7.58
N ASP A 194 11.36 -12.71 -7.64
CA ASP A 194 11.11 -13.54 -8.82
C ASP A 194 10.17 -12.87 -9.84
N GLY A 195 9.64 -11.68 -9.50
CA GLY A 195 8.71 -10.88 -10.29
C GLY A 195 7.25 -11.25 -10.07
N LYS A 196 6.95 -12.05 -9.06
CA LYS A 196 5.60 -12.42 -8.63
C LYS A 196 5.40 -12.06 -7.18
N MET A 197 4.15 -11.79 -6.81
CA MET A 197 3.85 -11.33 -5.46
C MET A 197 3.60 -12.50 -4.51
N GLU A 198 4.18 -12.44 -3.32
CA GLU A 198 3.76 -13.23 -2.18
C GLU A 198 2.59 -12.55 -1.46
N ILE A 199 1.75 -13.38 -0.85
CA ILE A 199 0.62 -12.95 -0.03
C ILE A 199 0.98 -13.15 1.43
N VAL A 200 1.00 -12.08 2.21
CA VAL A 200 1.30 -12.09 3.63
C VAL A 200 0.05 -11.79 4.43
N ALA A 201 -0.30 -12.64 5.41
CA ALA A 201 -1.48 -12.42 6.26
C ALA A 201 -1.32 -13.07 7.65
N GLY A 202 -1.70 -12.32 8.69
CA GLY A 202 -1.72 -12.80 10.08
C GLY A 202 -3.10 -13.32 10.49
N ASN A 203 -3.14 -14.28 11.42
CA ASN A 203 -4.38 -14.87 11.92
C ASN A 203 -4.56 -14.79 13.45
N ASP A 204 -5.77 -15.13 13.94
CA ASP A 204 -6.13 -15.21 15.36
C ASP A 204 -5.58 -16.49 16.05
N ASN A 205 -4.35 -16.86 15.78
CA ASN A 205 -3.60 -17.92 16.46
C ASN A 205 -2.11 -17.62 16.45
N GLY A 206 -1.76 -16.37 16.10
CA GLY A 206 -0.38 -15.90 16.05
C GLY A 206 0.42 -16.35 14.83
N LEU A 207 -0.23 -16.92 13.82
CA LEU A 207 0.48 -17.38 12.64
C LEU A 207 0.47 -16.29 11.56
N LEU A 208 1.66 -15.86 11.15
CA LEU A 208 1.88 -15.06 9.96
C LEU A 208 2.22 -16.00 8.80
N HIS A 209 1.30 -16.11 7.86
CA HIS A 209 1.44 -16.92 6.65
C HIS A 209 2.04 -16.10 5.53
N VAL A 210 3.04 -16.64 4.84
CA VAL A 210 3.59 -16.12 3.59
C VAL A 210 3.33 -17.15 2.50
N LEU A 211 2.47 -16.81 1.55
CA LEU A 211 2.05 -17.70 0.47
C LEU A 211 2.58 -17.20 -0.86
N LYS A 212 2.95 -18.11 -1.76
CA LYS A 212 3.19 -17.78 -3.15
C LYS A 212 1.87 -17.50 -3.89
N TYR A 213 1.98 -16.85 -5.04
CA TYR A 213 0.88 -16.55 -5.96
C TYR A 213 -0.01 -17.75 -6.31
N ASP A 214 0.48 -18.99 -6.16
CA ASP A 214 -0.25 -20.24 -6.46
C ASP A 214 -0.90 -20.89 -5.22
N GLY A 215 -0.84 -20.22 -4.06
CA GLY A 215 -1.38 -20.70 -2.77
C GLY A 215 -0.45 -21.64 -2.00
N THR A 216 0.75 -21.91 -2.49
CA THR A 216 1.75 -22.69 -1.75
C THR A 216 2.32 -21.88 -0.60
N GLU A 217 2.30 -22.42 0.62
CA GLU A 217 2.91 -21.77 1.78
C GLU A 217 4.44 -21.79 1.65
N MET A 218 5.04 -20.59 1.66
CA MET A 218 6.48 -20.39 1.53
C MET A 218 7.15 -20.32 2.88
N PHE A 219 6.60 -19.49 3.78
CA PHE A 219 7.08 -19.27 5.14
C PHE A 219 5.93 -19.19 6.12
N LEU A 220 6.24 -19.51 7.39
CA LEU A 220 5.33 -19.42 8.51
C LEU A 220 6.09 -18.90 9.73
N PHE A 221 5.58 -17.82 10.35
CA PHE A 221 6.08 -17.31 11.62
C PHE A 221 5.01 -17.46 12.71
N ASP A 222 5.38 -17.77 13.94
CA ASP A 222 4.46 -17.98 15.07
C ASP A 222 4.82 -17.02 16.21
N THR A 223 3.97 -16.03 16.47
CA THR A 223 4.10 -15.08 17.59
C THR A 223 3.61 -15.67 18.91
N GLY A 224 2.77 -16.71 18.84
CA GLY A 224 2.13 -17.32 20.00
C GLY A 224 0.83 -16.65 20.47
N ASP A 225 0.45 -15.48 19.92
CA ASP A 225 -0.81 -14.79 20.21
C ASP A 225 -1.33 -14.07 18.95
N ASP A 226 -2.61 -13.64 18.93
CA ASP A 226 -3.35 -13.12 17.79
C ASP A 226 -2.60 -11.99 17.04
N ILE A 227 -2.44 -12.09 15.72
CA ILE A 227 -1.97 -11.00 14.85
C ILE A 227 -3.20 -10.31 14.27
N ARG A 228 -3.40 -9.03 14.64
CA ARG A 228 -4.56 -8.23 14.23
C ARG A 228 -4.24 -6.86 13.65
N GLY A 229 -3.02 -6.38 13.77
CA GLY A 229 -2.51 -5.21 13.06
C GLY A 229 -2.24 -5.51 11.59
N GLY A 230 -2.17 -4.49 10.75
CA GLY A 230 -1.68 -4.64 9.38
C GLY A 230 -0.20 -5.04 9.35
N ILE A 231 0.24 -5.52 8.20
CA ILE A 231 1.63 -5.91 7.97
C ILE A 231 2.23 -4.92 6.96
N SER A 232 3.30 -4.24 7.35
CA SER A 232 4.09 -3.41 6.44
C SER A 232 5.37 -4.11 6.00
N VAL A 233 5.97 -3.60 4.94
CA VAL A 233 7.15 -4.18 4.31
C VAL A 233 8.20 -3.10 4.12
N SER A 234 9.46 -3.42 4.43
CA SER A 234 10.54 -2.47 4.31
C SER A 234 11.88 -3.20 4.25
N ASP A 235 12.84 -2.66 3.51
CA ASP A 235 14.25 -2.95 3.71
C ASP A 235 14.72 -2.05 4.86
N LEU A 236 14.51 -2.53 6.09
CA LEU A 236 14.69 -1.71 7.29
C LEU A 236 16.16 -1.42 7.59
N ASN A 237 17.04 -2.39 7.32
CA ASN A 237 18.45 -2.34 7.64
C ASN A 237 19.37 -2.01 6.44
N ASP A 238 18.78 -1.69 5.27
CA ASP A 238 19.47 -1.33 4.02
C ASP A 238 20.42 -2.44 3.49
N ASP A 239 20.05 -3.73 3.69
CA ASP A 239 20.86 -4.85 3.24
C ASP A 239 20.40 -5.43 1.89
N GLY A 240 19.31 -4.91 1.34
CA GLY A 240 18.72 -5.33 0.07
C GLY A 240 17.72 -6.48 0.21
N SER A 241 17.38 -6.89 1.42
CA SER A 241 16.32 -7.85 1.71
C SER A 241 15.13 -7.13 2.35
N LEU A 242 13.92 -7.67 2.19
CA LEU A 242 12.73 -7.05 2.76
C LEU A 242 12.37 -7.70 4.11
N GLU A 243 12.07 -6.86 5.09
CA GLU A 243 11.51 -7.27 6.36
C GLU A 243 9.99 -7.06 6.39
N LEU A 244 9.31 -7.97 7.07
CA LEU A 244 7.91 -7.86 7.44
C LEU A 244 7.82 -7.26 8.84
N LEU A 245 7.13 -6.11 8.96
CA LEU A 245 6.90 -5.47 10.23
C LEU A 245 5.43 -5.67 10.63
N PHE A 246 5.20 -6.19 11.82
CA PHE A 246 3.85 -6.49 12.31
C PHE A 246 3.81 -6.51 13.83
N SER A 247 2.62 -6.32 14.36
CA SER A 247 2.34 -6.37 15.79
C SER A 247 1.05 -7.10 16.09
N GLY A 248 0.85 -7.51 17.33
CA GLY A 248 -0.32 -8.27 17.70
C GLY A 248 -0.66 -8.18 19.19
N TYR A 249 -1.17 -9.28 19.73
CA TYR A 249 -1.61 -9.42 21.10
C TYR A 249 -0.53 -10.04 22.01
N ASP A 250 0.63 -10.32 21.47
CA ASP A 250 1.83 -10.71 22.20
C ASP A 250 2.58 -9.51 22.81
N ASP A 251 2.03 -8.27 22.66
CA ASP A 251 2.58 -7.01 23.13
C ASP A 251 3.90 -6.59 22.44
N LEU A 252 4.29 -7.25 21.36
CA LEU A 252 5.54 -7.03 20.64
C LEU A 252 5.33 -6.40 19.26
N LEU A 253 6.34 -5.67 18.82
CA LEU A 253 6.49 -5.24 17.44
C LEU A 253 7.67 -6.00 16.84
N HIS A 254 7.40 -6.73 15.79
CA HIS A 254 8.34 -7.60 15.09
C HIS A 254 8.91 -6.92 13.85
N ALA A 255 10.17 -7.20 13.55
CA ALA A 255 10.81 -6.94 12.27
C ALA A 255 11.51 -8.24 11.81
N TRP A 256 10.83 -9.01 10.96
CA TRP A 256 11.23 -10.34 10.59
C TRP A 256 11.62 -10.43 9.11
N ASN A 257 12.83 -10.96 8.86
CA ASN A 257 13.26 -11.29 7.51
C ASN A 257 12.80 -12.72 7.16
N PRO A 258 11.81 -12.90 6.28
CA PRO A 258 11.26 -14.23 5.97
C PRO A 258 12.25 -15.11 5.18
N ILE A 259 13.10 -14.51 4.35
CA ILE A 259 14.06 -15.26 3.52
C ILE A 259 15.13 -15.92 4.39
N ASP A 260 15.64 -15.20 5.39
CA ASP A 260 16.62 -15.71 6.34
C ASP A 260 15.96 -16.46 7.51
N GLY A 261 14.67 -16.25 7.72
CA GLY A 261 13.88 -16.89 8.79
C GLY A 261 14.20 -16.35 10.18
N VAL A 262 14.71 -15.12 10.29
CA VAL A 262 15.17 -14.53 11.56
C VAL A 262 14.59 -13.13 11.78
N GLU A 263 14.43 -12.78 13.06
CA GLU A 263 14.20 -11.40 13.48
C GLU A 263 15.47 -10.58 13.27
N LEU A 264 15.32 -9.29 12.93
CA LEU A 264 16.45 -8.38 12.88
C LEU A 264 17.11 -8.20 14.26
N ALA A 265 18.38 -7.82 14.24
CA ALA A 265 19.10 -7.51 15.47
C ALA A 265 18.46 -6.31 16.19
N GLY A 266 18.11 -6.49 17.47
CA GLY A 266 17.39 -5.49 18.27
C GLY A 266 15.87 -5.66 18.28
N TRP A 267 15.34 -6.55 17.47
CA TRP A 267 13.92 -6.89 17.39
C TRP A 267 13.66 -8.30 17.95
N PRO A 268 12.43 -8.62 18.42
CA PRO A 268 11.27 -7.71 18.52
C PRO A 268 11.42 -6.71 19.67
N VAL A 269 10.63 -5.61 19.65
CA VAL A 269 10.57 -4.60 20.71
C VAL A 269 9.24 -4.65 21.45
N ASP A 270 9.26 -4.32 22.76
CA ASP A 270 8.10 -4.37 23.66
C ASP A 270 7.26 -3.09 23.52
N LEU A 271 5.98 -3.22 23.17
CA LEU A 271 4.99 -2.14 23.12
C LEU A 271 4.18 -2.00 24.43
N GLY A 272 4.38 -2.89 25.41
CA GLY A 272 3.75 -2.85 26.73
C GLY A 272 2.24 -3.10 26.77
N ASP A 273 1.60 -3.32 25.64
CA ASP A 273 0.19 -3.74 25.46
C ASP A 273 -0.06 -4.09 24.00
N ASN A 274 -1.19 -4.74 23.72
CA ASN A 274 -1.65 -5.14 22.40
C ASN A 274 -1.62 -3.98 21.40
N SER A 275 -1.25 -4.28 20.16
CA SER A 275 -1.35 -3.35 19.05
C SER A 275 -2.32 -3.87 17.98
N LEU A 276 -3.08 -2.94 17.40
CA LEU A 276 -3.96 -3.15 16.25
C LEU A 276 -3.52 -2.31 15.05
N THR A 277 -2.43 -1.57 15.21
CA THR A 277 -1.94 -0.67 14.16
C THR A 277 -1.04 -1.42 13.18
N GLU A 278 -1.05 -0.97 11.95
CA GLU A 278 -0.03 -1.32 10.98
C GLU A 278 1.21 -0.47 11.26
N PRO A 279 2.39 -1.05 11.44
CA PRO A 279 3.61 -0.26 11.58
C PRO A 279 3.89 0.53 10.30
N ILE A 280 4.43 1.74 10.41
CA ILE A 280 4.85 2.53 9.24
C ILE A 280 6.33 2.86 9.32
N THR A 281 6.98 3.03 8.17
CA THR A 281 8.42 3.24 8.06
C THR A 281 8.77 4.43 7.18
N VAL A 282 9.62 5.31 7.71
CA VAL A 282 10.07 6.53 7.06
C VAL A 282 11.34 7.03 7.74
N ASP A 283 12.25 7.68 7.01
CA ASP A 283 13.40 8.40 7.57
C ASP A 283 12.90 9.72 8.17
N LEU A 284 12.74 9.74 9.51
CA LEU A 284 12.16 10.88 10.23
C LEU A 284 13.14 12.00 10.53
N ASP A 285 14.46 11.75 10.47
CA ASP A 285 15.46 12.73 10.90
C ASP A 285 16.65 12.89 9.93
N ASN A 286 16.46 12.41 8.70
CA ASN A 286 17.38 12.58 7.58
C ASN A 286 18.80 12.02 7.86
N ASP A 287 18.85 10.91 8.60
CA ASP A 287 20.12 10.23 8.84
C ASP A 287 20.37 9.08 7.82
N GLY A 288 19.40 8.79 6.98
CA GLY A 288 19.42 7.79 5.91
C GLY A 288 18.91 6.43 6.35
N ASP A 289 18.65 6.21 7.62
CA ASP A 289 18.03 5.00 8.17
C ASP A 289 16.50 5.19 8.30
N LEU A 290 15.74 4.11 8.40
CA LEU A 290 14.29 4.19 8.58
C LEU A 290 13.91 4.11 10.04
N GLU A 291 12.97 4.96 10.46
CA GLU A 291 12.28 4.80 11.73
C GLU A 291 11.00 4.01 11.55
N VAL A 292 10.66 3.25 12.60
CA VAL A 292 9.43 2.45 12.69
C VAL A 292 8.49 3.10 13.68
N ILE A 293 7.27 3.43 13.23
CA ILE A 293 6.23 4.07 14.04
C ILE A 293 5.11 3.06 14.28
N ALA A 294 4.77 2.84 15.54
CA ALA A 294 3.66 1.99 15.96
C ALA A 294 2.96 2.55 17.19
N ALA A 295 1.75 2.12 17.45
CA ALA A 295 1.03 2.51 18.66
C ALA A 295 0.36 1.30 19.30
N ASN A 296 0.23 1.32 20.63
CA ASN A 296 -0.52 0.32 21.35
C ASN A 296 -1.96 0.78 21.67
N LYS A 297 -2.78 -0.16 22.07
CA LYS A 297 -4.19 0.04 22.37
C LYS A 297 -4.44 0.99 23.56
N ASN A 298 -3.48 1.14 24.46
CA ASN A 298 -3.52 2.07 25.58
C ASN A 298 -3.17 3.52 25.22
N GLY A 299 -2.89 3.80 23.94
CA GLY A 299 -2.59 5.15 23.47
C GLY A 299 -1.15 5.57 23.69
N ILE A 300 -0.22 4.63 23.67
CA ILE A 300 1.19 4.95 23.64
C ILE A 300 1.69 4.86 22.19
N LEU A 301 2.23 5.94 21.70
CA LEU A 301 2.89 6.03 20.39
C LEU A 301 4.39 5.81 20.57
N TYR A 302 4.92 4.89 19.81
CA TYR A 302 6.34 4.54 19.78
C TYR A 302 6.93 4.93 18.44
N VAL A 303 8.19 5.35 18.50
CA VAL A 303 9.07 5.48 17.34
C VAL A 303 10.39 4.82 17.71
N PHE A 304 10.87 3.94 16.84
CA PHE A 304 12.12 3.22 16.99
C PHE A 304 13.01 3.46 15.78
N HIS A 305 14.31 3.54 15.98
CA HIS A 305 15.28 3.44 14.89
C HIS A 305 15.27 2.02 14.27
N HIS A 306 15.85 1.87 13.11
CA HIS A 306 15.98 0.60 12.38
C HIS A 306 16.53 -0.56 13.24
N ASP A 307 17.35 -0.26 14.25
CA ASP A 307 17.96 -1.23 15.16
C ASP A 307 17.15 -1.54 16.44
N GLY A 308 15.88 -1.08 16.50
CA GLY A 308 14.97 -1.28 17.64
C GLY A 308 15.24 -0.37 18.83
N THR A 309 16.19 0.56 18.76
CA THR A 309 16.41 1.53 19.84
C THR A 309 15.36 2.65 19.79
N PRO A 310 14.88 3.15 20.95
CA PRO A 310 13.86 4.18 20.97
C PRO A 310 14.35 5.50 20.34
N PHE A 311 13.53 6.10 19.48
CA PHE A 311 13.74 7.44 18.95
C PHE A 311 13.57 8.51 20.03
N SER A 312 14.31 9.61 19.91
CA SER A 312 14.30 10.70 20.89
C SER A 312 12.88 11.28 21.08
N ALA A 313 12.48 11.53 22.33
CA ALA A 313 11.16 11.99 22.77
C ALA A 313 10.04 10.95 22.73
N PHE A 314 10.28 9.75 22.24
CA PHE A 314 9.32 8.64 22.31
C PHE A 314 9.78 7.56 23.33
N PRO A 315 8.84 6.74 23.87
CA PRO A 315 7.42 6.71 23.59
C PRO A 315 6.65 7.92 24.14
N MET A 316 5.52 8.26 23.49
CA MET A 316 4.64 9.36 23.88
C MET A 316 3.24 8.85 24.25
N SER A 317 2.70 9.33 25.38
CA SER A 317 1.32 9.02 25.77
C SER A 317 0.34 9.97 25.10
N LEU A 318 -0.58 9.43 24.34
CA LEU A 318 -1.66 10.16 23.67
C LEU A 318 -2.92 10.21 24.53
N ALA A 319 -3.82 11.13 24.21
CA ALA A 319 -5.15 11.14 24.82
C ALA A 319 -6.04 10.10 24.13
N GLY A 320 -6.39 9.03 24.86
CA GLY A 320 -7.24 7.95 24.36
C GLY A 320 -6.45 6.77 23.75
N GLY A 321 -7.12 5.64 23.55
CA GLY A 321 -6.55 4.45 22.92
C GLY A 321 -6.35 4.64 21.41
N VAL A 322 -5.41 3.89 20.82
CA VAL A 322 -5.15 3.92 19.38
C VAL A 322 -5.54 2.57 18.77
N GLU A 323 -6.41 2.63 17.75
CA GLU A 323 -6.84 1.48 16.96
C GLU A 323 -6.70 1.76 15.45
N SER A 324 -6.18 2.94 15.08
CA SER A 324 -5.92 3.35 13.71
C SER A 324 -4.42 3.38 13.42
N THR A 325 -4.05 3.07 12.20
CA THR A 325 -2.66 3.20 11.73
C THR A 325 -2.24 4.67 11.71
N PRO A 326 -1.08 5.03 12.30
CA PRO A 326 -0.49 6.35 12.11
C PRO A 326 -0.21 6.65 10.63
N VAL A 327 -0.15 7.93 10.28
CA VAL A 327 0.30 8.38 8.96
C VAL A 327 1.30 9.50 9.11
N VAL A 328 2.22 9.63 8.14
CA VAL A 328 3.30 10.63 8.17
C VAL A 328 3.27 11.45 6.88
N SER A 329 3.35 12.76 7.02
CA SER A 329 3.49 13.71 5.91
C SER A 329 4.12 14.99 6.42
N ASP A 330 4.81 15.74 5.57
CA ASP A 330 5.12 17.15 5.77
C ASP A 330 3.83 17.93 5.46
N LEU A 331 3.03 18.22 6.49
CA LEU A 331 1.69 18.80 6.35
C LEU A 331 1.76 20.29 6.05
N ASP A 332 2.67 21.02 6.69
CA ASP A 332 2.77 22.47 6.64
C ASP A 332 3.95 22.98 5.78
N ARG A 333 4.71 22.05 5.18
CA ARG A 333 5.82 22.30 4.26
C ARG A 333 6.99 23.07 4.89
N ASP A 334 7.22 22.85 6.16
CA ASP A 334 8.36 23.46 6.84
C ASP A 334 9.64 22.60 6.75
N GLY A 335 9.54 21.40 6.17
CA GLY A 335 10.65 20.49 5.88
C GLY A 335 10.92 19.47 6.96
N ASP A 336 10.02 19.32 7.91
CA ASP A 336 9.99 18.19 8.83
C ASP A 336 8.65 17.40 8.70
N TYR A 337 8.57 16.24 9.34
CA TYR A 337 7.39 15.39 9.26
C TYR A 337 6.46 15.57 10.44
N GLU A 338 5.14 15.53 10.18
CA GLU A 338 4.10 15.34 11.18
C GLU A 338 3.61 13.90 11.19
N ILE A 339 3.40 13.36 12.40
CA ILE A 339 2.75 12.08 12.64
C ILE A 339 1.30 12.36 13.03
N ALA A 340 0.36 11.96 12.20
CA ALA A 340 -1.07 12.06 12.51
C ALA A 340 -1.61 10.70 12.97
N VAL A 341 -2.34 10.69 14.11
CA VAL A 341 -2.85 9.48 14.77
C VAL A 341 -4.29 9.68 15.19
N GLY A 342 -5.18 8.81 14.74
CA GLY A 342 -6.56 8.71 15.25
C GLY A 342 -6.58 8.03 16.61
N THR A 343 -7.26 8.64 17.57
CA THR A 343 -7.45 8.06 18.91
C THR A 343 -8.95 7.96 19.23
N THR A 344 -9.30 7.22 20.28
CA THR A 344 -10.70 7.16 20.75
C THR A 344 -11.21 8.52 21.25
N MET A 345 -10.37 9.55 21.35
CA MET A 345 -10.73 10.90 21.78
C MET A 345 -10.68 11.93 20.64
N GLY A 346 -10.14 11.57 19.48
CA GLY A 346 -10.01 12.44 18.31
C GLY A 346 -8.65 12.29 17.59
N LEU A 347 -8.38 13.17 16.66
CA LEU A 347 -7.12 13.22 15.91
C LEU A 347 -6.04 13.94 16.76
N VAL A 348 -4.84 13.37 16.77
CA VAL A 348 -3.63 13.97 17.33
C VAL A 348 -2.61 14.11 16.20
N VAL A 349 -2.03 15.30 16.05
CA VAL A 349 -0.94 15.58 15.12
C VAL A 349 0.28 15.97 15.93
N ILE A 350 1.42 15.35 15.63
CA ILE A 350 2.69 15.53 16.33
C ILE A 350 3.72 15.97 15.31
N ASP A 351 4.24 17.14 15.50
CA ASP A 351 5.29 17.74 14.73
C ASP A 351 6.65 17.25 15.27
N VAL A 352 7.44 16.57 14.43
CA VAL A 352 8.65 15.86 14.85
C VAL A 352 9.83 16.80 15.09
N LYS A 353 9.86 17.95 14.41
CA LYS A 353 10.91 18.98 14.50
C LYS A 353 12.32 18.46 14.19
N LYS A 354 12.40 17.66 13.15
CA LYS A 354 13.63 17.13 12.59
C LYS A 354 13.56 17.27 11.06
N ASP A 355 14.66 17.64 10.43
CA ASP A 355 14.73 17.67 8.98
C ASP A 355 14.32 16.30 8.42
N MET A 356 13.32 16.27 7.54
CA MET A 356 12.83 15.02 6.96
C MET A 356 13.85 14.38 6.01
N GLY A 357 13.92 13.05 6.04
CA GLY A 357 14.71 12.29 5.09
C GLY A 357 13.92 11.94 3.80
N ASP A 358 14.66 11.57 2.78
CA ASP A 358 14.09 11.21 1.48
C ASP A 358 13.70 9.70 1.41
N ARG A 359 14.18 8.88 2.36
CA ARG A 359 13.93 7.46 2.37
C ARG A 359 12.53 7.16 2.89
N ILE A 360 11.66 6.69 2.02
CA ILE A 360 10.28 6.33 2.32
C ILE A 360 10.07 4.87 1.89
N SER A 361 9.42 4.08 2.76
CA SER A 361 9.07 2.71 2.41
C SER A 361 7.57 2.47 2.59
N TRP A 362 7.02 2.58 3.80
CA TRP A 362 5.61 2.27 4.08
C TRP A 362 5.01 3.33 5.01
N LYS A 363 4.76 4.53 4.49
CA LYS A 363 4.34 5.68 5.31
C LYS A 363 2.84 5.84 5.53
N LEU A 364 2.03 5.02 4.89
CA LEU A 364 0.57 5.09 4.92
C LEU A 364 -0.04 3.71 5.16
N HIS A 365 -1.23 3.69 5.75
CA HIS A 365 -2.03 2.47 5.86
C HIS A 365 -2.18 1.80 4.48
N ARG A 366 -1.87 0.50 4.39
CA ARG A 366 -1.86 -0.31 3.17
C ARG A 366 -0.90 0.19 2.07
N GLY A 367 0.17 0.89 2.46
CA GLY A 367 1.33 1.24 1.65
C GLY A 367 1.18 2.45 0.74
N ASN A 368 -0.01 2.75 0.22
CA ASN A 368 -0.24 3.84 -0.72
C ASN A 368 -1.60 4.52 -0.51
N MET A 369 -1.87 5.59 -1.26
CA MET A 369 -3.11 6.37 -1.17
C MET A 369 -4.30 5.61 -1.74
N GLU A 370 -4.08 4.79 -2.74
CA GLU A 370 -5.08 3.92 -3.40
C GLU A 370 -5.45 2.71 -2.53
N ARG A 371 -4.75 2.49 -1.42
CA ARG A 371 -5.00 1.39 -0.46
C ARG A 371 -4.92 -0.01 -1.08
N THR A 372 -4.09 -0.21 -2.07
CA THR A 372 -3.98 -1.51 -2.75
C THR A 372 -3.45 -2.64 -1.86
N GLY A 373 -2.80 -2.30 -0.74
CA GLY A 373 -2.17 -3.28 0.16
C GLY A 373 -0.98 -3.98 -0.50
N SER A 374 -0.38 -3.32 -1.47
CA SER A 374 0.72 -3.87 -2.26
C SER A 374 1.91 -2.95 -2.21
N MET A 375 3.07 -3.54 -2.00
CA MET A 375 4.34 -2.90 -2.32
C MET A 375 4.61 -3.17 -3.79
N GLY A 376 4.62 -2.15 -4.63
CA GLY A 376 5.00 -2.29 -6.05
C GLY A 376 6.35 -2.99 -6.17
N ILE A 377 6.71 -3.49 -7.36
CA ILE A 377 8.00 -4.15 -7.58
C ILE A 377 9.10 -3.21 -7.09
N VAL A 378 9.64 -3.49 -5.91
CA VAL A 378 10.81 -2.79 -5.38
C VAL A 378 11.99 -3.31 -6.15
N LEU A 379 12.40 -2.58 -7.17
CA LEU A 379 13.77 -2.68 -7.62
C LEU A 379 14.61 -2.15 -6.45
N LEU A 380 15.14 -3.05 -5.63
CA LEU A 380 16.12 -2.75 -4.59
C LEU A 380 17.37 -2.18 -5.28
N SER A 381 17.32 -0.93 -5.64
CA SER A 381 18.46 -0.12 -6.01
C SER A 381 18.37 1.15 -5.17
N ASN A 382 19.45 1.53 -4.57
CA ASN A 382 19.72 2.78 -3.86
C ASN A 382 19.30 4.02 -4.67
N ASP A 383 18.02 4.17 -4.99
CA ASP A 383 17.49 5.35 -5.64
C ASP A 383 16.04 5.52 -5.24
N ASN A 384 15.76 6.58 -4.53
CA ASN A 384 14.46 7.17 -4.26
C ASN A 384 13.54 7.03 -5.48
N TYR A 385 12.56 6.14 -5.41
CA TYR A 385 11.55 6.05 -6.45
C TYR A 385 10.29 6.83 -6.05
N GLU A 386 10.36 8.17 -6.11
CA GLU A 386 9.43 8.86 -7.00
C GLU A 386 9.95 8.54 -8.41
N PRO A 387 9.13 8.26 -9.45
CA PRO A 387 9.66 8.43 -10.77
C PRO A 387 10.10 9.90 -10.84
N PRO A 388 11.40 10.22 -10.79
CA PRO A 388 11.77 11.57 -11.04
C PRO A 388 11.19 11.81 -12.40
N THR A 389 10.37 12.83 -12.61
CA THR A 389 10.39 13.46 -13.91
C THR A 389 11.86 13.81 -14.08
N PRO A 390 12.65 13.03 -14.84
CA PRO A 390 14.07 13.20 -14.81
C PRO A 390 14.35 14.63 -15.20
N LYS A 391 14.92 15.42 -14.29
CA LYS A 391 15.36 16.80 -14.61
C LYS A 391 16.45 16.75 -15.67
N GLU A 392 16.90 15.54 -16.00
CA GLU A 392 17.94 15.25 -16.98
C GLU A 392 17.59 14.00 -17.81
N PHE A 393 18.20 13.86 -18.98
CA PHE A 393 18.15 12.69 -19.85
C PHE A 393 18.64 11.45 -19.07
N TYR A 394 17.80 10.38 -19.06
CA TYR A 394 18.11 9.14 -18.35
C TYR A 394 18.12 7.95 -19.30
N VAL A 395 19.04 6.99 -19.04
CA VAL A 395 19.11 5.72 -19.76
C VAL A 395 19.27 4.60 -18.73
N SER A 396 18.32 3.67 -18.67
CA SER A 396 18.41 2.50 -17.80
C SER A 396 19.51 1.54 -18.25
N PRO A 397 20.10 0.74 -17.33
CA PRO A 397 20.80 -0.47 -17.70
C PRO A 397 19.90 -1.39 -18.53
N GLY A 398 20.50 -2.19 -19.42
CA GLY A 398 19.74 -3.22 -20.14
C GLY A 398 19.31 -4.34 -19.20
N TYR A 399 18.02 -4.69 -19.18
CA TYR A 399 17.49 -5.76 -18.34
C TYR A 399 16.61 -6.71 -19.17
N PRO A 400 16.71 -8.04 -18.96
CA PRO A 400 17.69 -8.76 -18.11
C PRO A 400 19.13 -8.69 -18.62
N ASN A 401 20.10 -8.73 -17.70
CA ASN A 401 21.53 -8.82 -18.02
C ASN A 401 22.23 -9.77 -17.02
N PRO A 402 22.70 -11.00 -17.43
CA PRO A 402 22.75 -11.50 -18.82
C PRO A 402 21.37 -11.72 -19.44
N PHE A 403 21.23 -11.40 -20.73
CA PHE A 403 19.97 -11.53 -21.46
C PHE A 403 19.77 -12.91 -22.08
N ASN A 404 18.47 -13.39 -22.16
CA ASN A 404 18.10 -14.63 -22.85
C ASN A 404 16.59 -14.66 -23.17
N PRO A 405 16.15 -14.54 -24.40
CA PRO A 405 16.91 -14.19 -25.62
C PRO A 405 16.93 -12.68 -25.90
N SER A 406 16.36 -11.83 -25.03
CA SER A 406 16.24 -10.38 -25.28
C SER A 406 16.57 -9.57 -24.03
N THR A 407 16.90 -8.30 -24.23
CA THR A 407 17.06 -7.29 -23.17
C THR A 407 16.36 -6.00 -23.60
N SER A 408 15.88 -5.24 -22.62
CA SER A 408 15.21 -3.95 -22.81
C SER A 408 16.05 -2.83 -22.22
N ILE A 409 16.03 -1.67 -22.85
CA ILE A 409 16.68 -0.43 -22.39
C ILE A 409 15.61 0.65 -22.39
N ASN A 410 15.39 1.32 -21.26
CA ASN A 410 14.49 2.44 -21.15
C ASN A 410 15.26 3.76 -21.24
N ILE A 411 14.73 4.70 -22.03
CA ILE A 411 15.30 6.02 -22.20
C ILE A 411 14.20 7.04 -21.92
N TYR A 412 14.45 7.95 -21.00
CA TYR A 412 13.57 9.07 -20.75
C TYR A 412 14.10 10.35 -21.40
N LEU A 413 13.23 11.05 -22.14
CA LEU A 413 13.52 12.34 -22.76
C LEU A 413 12.74 13.45 -22.07
N ILE A 414 13.43 14.50 -21.62
CA ILE A 414 12.81 15.72 -21.08
C ILE A 414 12.08 16.50 -22.18
N GLU A 415 12.63 16.53 -23.38
CA GLU A 415 12.09 17.21 -24.55
C GLU A 415 12.19 16.32 -25.78
N SER A 416 11.37 16.61 -26.78
CA SER A 416 11.35 15.83 -28.03
C SER A 416 12.71 15.90 -28.73
N ASN A 417 13.30 14.72 -29.00
CA ASN A 417 14.63 14.58 -29.61
C ASN A 417 14.76 13.29 -30.42
N ASN A 418 15.88 13.13 -31.12
CA ASN A 418 16.21 11.90 -31.84
C ASN A 418 16.99 10.95 -30.93
N ILE A 419 16.54 9.71 -30.81
CA ILE A 419 17.23 8.67 -30.05
C ILE A 419 17.98 7.76 -31.02
N LYS A 420 19.22 7.45 -30.69
CA LYS A 420 20.04 6.43 -31.32
C LYS A 420 20.70 5.55 -30.27
N VAL A 421 20.29 4.29 -30.18
CA VAL A 421 20.91 3.27 -29.34
C VAL A 421 21.86 2.46 -30.20
N SER A 422 23.15 2.40 -29.83
CA SER A 422 24.16 1.61 -30.51
C SER A 422 24.67 0.52 -29.58
N ILE A 423 24.65 -0.72 -30.03
CA ILE A 423 25.03 -1.92 -29.26
C ILE A 423 26.37 -2.42 -29.82
N TYR A 424 27.31 -2.64 -28.91
CA TYR A 424 28.66 -3.08 -29.24
C TYR A 424 28.99 -4.41 -28.56
N ASP A 425 29.81 -5.24 -29.18
CA ASP A 425 30.34 -6.44 -28.53
C ASP A 425 31.49 -6.10 -27.56
N ALA A 426 31.96 -7.12 -26.82
CA ALA A 426 33.05 -6.96 -25.86
C ALA A 426 34.41 -6.50 -26.46
N LEU A 427 34.52 -6.55 -27.78
CA LEU A 427 35.68 -6.09 -28.53
C LEU A 427 35.48 -4.69 -29.13
N GLY A 428 34.34 -4.03 -28.82
CA GLY A 428 34.00 -2.68 -29.27
C GLY A 428 33.49 -2.62 -30.72
N ARG A 429 33.10 -3.74 -31.32
CA ARG A 429 32.53 -3.76 -32.68
C ARG A 429 31.03 -3.51 -32.61
N LEU A 430 30.53 -2.65 -33.49
CA LEU A 430 29.11 -2.35 -33.56
C LEU A 430 28.31 -3.58 -34.01
N VAL A 431 27.36 -4.02 -33.20
CA VAL A 431 26.49 -5.18 -33.44
C VAL A 431 25.15 -4.74 -33.99
N ASN A 432 24.54 -3.72 -33.40
CA ASN A 432 23.22 -3.25 -33.78
C ASN A 432 23.05 -1.73 -33.55
N THR A 433 22.09 -1.14 -34.26
CA THR A 433 21.70 0.26 -34.07
C THR A 433 20.19 0.40 -34.19
N ILE A 434 19.56 0.83 -33.11
CA ILE A 434 18.12 1.16 -33.05
C ILE A 434 17.98 2.68 -33.10
N LYS A 435 17.05 3.20 -33.90
CA LYS A 435 16.82 4.63 -34.06
C LYS A 435 15.34 4.95 -33.91
N ASN A 436 15.03 5.99 -33.14
CA ASN A 436 13.73 6.61 -33.11
C ASN A 436 13.92 8.11 -33.46
N LYS A 437 13.31 8.54 -34.54
CA LYS A 437 13.37 9.93 -35.00
C LYS A 437 12.15 10.67 -34.49
N ASN A 438 12.36 11.88 -33.96
CA ASN A 438 11.32 12.73 -33.40
C ASN A 438 10.57 12.03 -32.24
N ALA A 439 11.31 11.32 -31.37
CA ALA A 439 10.76 10.80 -30.13
C ALA A 439 10.26 11.98 -29.29
N MET A 440 9.03 11.91 -28.79
CA MET A 440 8.46 12.93 -27.91
C MET A 440 9.12 12.89 -26.52
N SER A 441 8.91 13.91 -25.69
CA SER A 441 9.27 13.84 -24.27
C SER A 441 8.56 12.66 -23.61
N GLY A 442 9.20 12.03 -22.61
CA GLY A 442 8.66 10.87 -21.91
C GLY A 442 9.51 9.59 -22.09
N ASN A 443 8.97 8.46 -21.64
CA ASN A 443 9.63 7.17 -21.66
C ASN A 443 9.61 6.51 -23.04
N HIS A 444 10.75 5.87 -23.42
CA HIS A 444 10.91 5.10 -24.64
C HIS A 444 11.63 3.77 -24.33
N THR A 445 10.99 2.64 -24.61
CA THR A 445 11.58 1.31 -24.42
C THR A 445 12.12 0.77 -25.73
N PHE A 446 13.36 0.28 -25.71
CA PHE A 446 14.05 -0.34 -26.84
C PHE A 446 14.42 -1.77 -26.50
N ASN A 447 13.90 -2.72 -27.28
CA ASN A 447 14.15 -4.14 -27.11
C ASN A 447 15.22 -4.62 -28.09
N TRP A 448 16.15 -5.44 -27.63
CA TRP A 448 17.14 -6.12 -28.44
C TRP A 448 17.12 -7.63 -28.19
N THR A 449 17.03 -8.41 -29.25
CA THR A 449 16.90 -9.89 -29.23
C THR A 449 18.22 -10.65 -29.47
N GLY A 450 19.35 -9.99 -29.24
CA GLY A 450 20.66 -10.63 -29.40
C GLY A 450 21.12 -10.83 -30.83
N SER A 451 20.38 -10.31 -31.81
CA SER A 451 20.75 -10.45 -33.24
C SER A 451 21.53 -9.23 -33.72
N ASP A 452 22.48 -9.48 -34.65
CA ASP A 452 23.14 -8.42 -35.38
C ASP A 452 22.32 -7.97 -36.61
N ASN A 453 22.69 -6.85 -37.19
CA ASN A 453 22.03 -6.29 -38.37
C ASN A 453 22.53 -6.89 -39.70
N ASN A 454 23.15 -8.07 -39.69
CA ASN A 454 23.64 -8.76 -40.92
C ASN A 454 22.62 -9.74 -41.45
#